data_02623ddc5507b53388bdb7a877ace68d
#
_entry.id   02623ddc5507b53388bdb7a877ace68d
#
_cell.length_a   1.000
_cell.length_b   1.000
_cell.length_c   1.000
_cell.angle_alpha   90.00
_cell.angle_beta   90.00
_cell.angle_gamma   90.00
#
_symmetry.space_group_name_H-M   'P 1'
#
loop_
_entity.id
_entity.type
_entity.pdbx_description
1 polymer ?
#
loop_
_entity_poly.entity_id
_entity_poly.type
_entity_poly.pdbx_seq_one_letter_code
_entity_poly.pdbx_strand_id
1 'polypeptide(L)'
;MSTFVRIRTVIRLYLNHTDTRGAARLDGKLTQEEALRLLRARTLSVWEDAALLREYIRLCGITQSECAVRLGRSQSSVANRLRLLHLTDAERRAMQEAGLSERHARALLRLGDAAQRQAALRTVLQQRMSVAETEGYVETLLRPPERRELGALLSEVRRLLDAGACTDAEESAGPGGLSVTLFFPANDTFP
;
A
#
# COMPACT_ATOMS: atom_id res chain seq x y z
N MET A 1 -26.27 26.54 11.52
CA MET A 1 -25.52 25.27 11.25
C MET A 1 -24.09 25.64 10.92
N SER A 2 -23.16 25.18 11.74
CA SER A 2 -21.75 25.62 11.72
C SER A 2 -21.09 25.30 10.36
N THR A 3 -20.28 26.22 9.86
CA THR A 3 -19.42 26.09 8.65
C THR A 3 -18.64 24.76 8.64
N PHE A 4 -18.29 24.25 9.80
CA PHE A 4 -17.60 22.97 9.99
C PHE A 4 -18.41 21.74 9.52
N VAL A 5 -19.73 21.74 9.74
CA VAL A 5 -20.60 20.64 9.31
C VAL A 5 -20.75 20.65 7.78
N ARG A 6 -20.85 21.84 7.18
CA ARG A 6 -20.92 22.00 5.71
C ARG A 6 -19.67 21.49 5.01
N ILE A 7 -18.49 21.75 5.55
CA ILE A 7 -17.20 21.35 4.95
C ILE A 7 -16.95 19.85 5.09
N ARG A 8 -17.26 19.23 6.24
CA ARG A 8 -17.24 17.77 6.39
C ARG A 8 -18.17 17.08 5.40
N THR A 9 -19.33 17.64 5.15
CA THR A 9 -20.29 17.12 4.16
C THR A 9 -19.75 17.26 2.73
N VAL A 10 -19.13 18.40 2.40
CA VAL A 10 -18.50 18.64 1.09
C VAL A 10 -17.33 17.70 0.85
N ILE A 11 -16.42 17.54 1.81
CA ILE A 11 -15.29 16.61 1.70
C ILE A 11 -15.80 15.17 1.64
N ARG A 12 -16.81 14.81 2.41
CA ARG A 12 -17.43 13.48 2.41
C ARG A 12 -18.15 13.16 1.09
N LEU A 13 -18.84 14.14 0.49
CA LEU A 13 -19.42 14.03 -0.85
C LEU A 13 -18.34 13.90 -1.91
N TYR A 14 -17.24 14.65 -1.80
CA TYR A 14 -16.12 14.56 -2.73
C TYR A 14 -15.42 13.19 -2.66
N LEU A 15 -15.24 12.61 -1.48
CA LEU A 15 -14.67 11.27 -1.29
C LEU A 15 -15.61 10.16 -1.76
N ASN A 16 -16.92 10.36 -1.72
CA ASN A 16 -17.93 9.38 -2.14
C ASN A 16 -18.26 9.45 -3.64
N HIS A 17 -17.82 10.48 -4.37
CA HIS A 17 -18.16 10.73 -5.79
C HIS A 17 -16.93 10.85 -6.70
N THR A 18 -15.77 10.37 -6.30
CA THR A 18 -14.63 10.24 -7.24
C THR A 18 -14.79 9.01 -8.13
N ASP A 19 -15.84 9.03 -8.94
CA ASP A 19 -15.80 8.39 -10.24
C ASP A 19 -14.82 9.18 -11.11
N THR A 20 -13.87 8.49 -11.72
CA THR A 20 -12.67 9.02 -12.42
C THR A 20 -12.97 9.86 -13.66
N ARG A 21 -14.21 10.34 -13.88
CA ARG A 21 -14.66 11.10 -15.06
C ARG A 21 -15.71 12.20 -14.78
N GLY A 22 -15.75 12.79 -13.62
CA GLY A 22 -16.73 13.83 -13.38
C GLY A 22 -16.32 14.82 -12.32
N ALA A 23 -15.91 16.02 -12.73
CA ALA A 23 -15.86 17.18 -11.85
C ALA A 23 -17.30 17.50 -11.38
N ALA A 24 -17.74 16.96 -10.25
CA ALA A 24 -18.96 17.41 -9.62
C ALA A 24 -18.75 18.86 -9.17
N ARG A 25 -19.46 19.78 -9.80
CA ARG A 25 -19.57 21.19 -9.40
C ARG A 25 -20.17 21.23 -8.00
N LEU A 26 -19.35 21.65 -7.04
CA LEU A 26 -19.80 22.03 -5.71
C LEU A 26 -20.27 23.49 -5.80
N ASP A 27 -21.55 23.73 -5.64
CA ASP A 27 -22.16 25.07 -5.50
C ASP A 27 -21.91 25.68 -4.11
N GLY A 28 -20.72 25.57 -3.64
CA GLY A 28 -20.13 26.19 -2.47
C GLY A 28 -18.63 26.18 -2.66
N LYS A 29 -18.11 27.16 -3.42
CA LYS A 29 -16.67 27.22 -3.75
C LYS A 29 -15.84 27.23 -2.47
N LEU A 30 -15.13 26.13 -2.21
CA LEU A 30 -14.05 26.09 -1.23
C LEU A 30 -13.02 27.14 -1.62
N THR A 31 -12.78 28.13 -0.76
CA THR A 31 -11.77 29.15 -1.01
C THR A 31 -10.38 28.64 -0.61
N GLN A 32 -9.33 29.25 -1.18
CA GLN A 32 -7.95 28.92 -0.82
C GLN A 32 -7.68 29.13 0.66
N GLU A 33 -8.25 30.18 1.25
CA GLU A 33 -8.09 30.53 2.67
C GLU A 33 -8.78 29.51 3.59
N GLU A 34 -9.98 29.07 3.24
CA GLU A 34 -10.70 28.03 3.98
C GLU A 34 -9.95 26.70 3.93
N ALA A 35 -9.47 26.29 2.76
CA ALA A 35 -8.69 25.08 2.60
C ALA A 35 -7.40 25.12 3.46
N LEU A 36 -6.67 26.24 3.40
CA LEU A 36 -5.45 26.44 4.20
C LEU A 36 -5.73 26.38 5.70
N ARG A 37 -6.81 27.03 6.15
CA ARG A 37 -7.21 27.04 7.55
C ARG A 37 -7.51 25.62 8.06
N LEU A 38 -8.26 24.83 7.27
CA LEU A 38 -8.62 23.46 7.62
C LEU A 38 -7.40 22.53 7.65
N LEU A 39 -6.50 22.64 6.68
CA LEU A 39 -5.25 21.87 6.63
C LEU A 39 -4.34 22.18 7.84
N ARG A 40 -4.36 23.40 8.35
CA ARG A 40 -3.61 23.82 9.53
C ARG A 40 -4.26 23.36 10.84
N ALA A 41 -5.58 23.26 10.89
CA ALA A 41 -6.32 22.87 12.08
C ALA A 41 -6.06 21.42 12.52
N ARG A 42 -5.53 20.55 11.65
CA ARG A 42 -5.21 19.14 11.92
C ARG A 42 -6.36 18.32 12.52
N THR A 43 -7.59 18.70 12.24
CA THR A 43 -8.82 18.03 12.73
C THR A 43 -9.38 17.03 11.73
N LEU A 44 -8.75 16.92 10.56
CA LEU A 44 -9.17 16.06 9.47
C LEU A 44 -8.63 14.64 9.66
N SER A 45 -9.41 13.66 9.22
CA SER A 45 -8.89 12.31 9.05
C SER A 45 -7.79 12.29 7.99
N VAL A 46 -6.99 11.25 7.98
CA VAL A 46 -5.90 11.03 7.01
C VAL A 46 -6.38 11.16 5.56
N TRP A 47 -7.56 10.66 5.28
CA TRP A 47 -8.18 10.65 3.95
C TRP A 47 -8.72 12.02 3.53
N GLU A 48 -9.38 12.71 4.48
CA GLU A 48 -9.86 14.08 4.27
C GLU A 48 -8.70 15.05 4.06
N ASP A 49 -7.63 14.93 4.85
CA ASP A 49 -6.42 15.73 4.70
C ASP A 49 -5.77 15.51 3.32
N ALA A 50 -5.69 14.26 2.85
CA ALA A 50 -5.17 13.94 1.51
C ALA A 50 -6.00 14.58 0.39
N ALA A 51 -7.34 14.45 0.45
CA ALA A 51 -8.23 15.02 -0.53
C ALA A 51 -8.17 16.55 -0.55
N LEU A 52 -8.15 17.17 0.63
CA LEU A 52 -8.06 18.61 0.77
C LEU A 52 -6.70 19.16 0.31
N LEU A 53 -5.60 18.46 0.58
CA LEU A 53 -4.28 18.80 0.06
C LEU A 53 -4.26 18.84 -1.47
N ARG A 54 -4.83 17.83 -2.13
CA ARG A 54 -4.93 17.80 -3.60
C ARG A 54 -5.70 18.98 -4.11
N GLU A 55 -6.84 19.27 -3.49
CA GLU A 55 -7.70 20.38 -3.91
C GLU A 55 -7.03 21.74 -3.66
N TYR A 56 -6.36 21.92 -2.53
CA TYR A 56 -5.61 23.13 -2.22
C TYR A 56 -4.49 23.40 -3.23
N ILE A 57 -3.72 22.38 -3.59
CA ILE A 57 -2.68 22.47 -4.63
C ILE A 57 -3.28 22.89 -5.96
N ARG A 58 -4.42 22.28 -6.35
CA ARG A 58 -5.14 22.61 -7.58
C ARG A 58 -5.67 24.03 -7.57
N LEU A 59 -6.31 24.48 -6.51
CA LEU A 59 -6.88 25.82 -6.37
C LEU A 59 -5.83 26.93 -6.39
N CYS A 60 -4.67 26.66 -5.80
CA CYS A 60 -3.59 27.63 -5.74
C CYS A 60 -2.65 27.59 -6.95
N GLY A 61 -2.70 26.55 -7.79
CA GLY A 61 -1.78 26.34 -8.90
C GLY A 61 -0.31 26.17 -8.45
N ILE A 62 -0.08 25.59 -7.26
CA ILE A 62 1.23 25.48 -6.64
C ILE A 62 1.76 24.05 -6.70
N THR A 63 3.06 23.90 -6.51
CA THR A 63 3.73 22.60 -6.40
C THR A 63 3.52 21.97 -5.01
N GLN A 64 3.79 20.65 -4.88
CA GLN A 64 3.79 19.97 -3.59
C GLN A 64 4.82 20.56 -2.62
N SER A 65 5.96 21.02 -3.12
CA SER A 65 7.00 21.65 -2.33
C SER A 65 6.53 22.99 -1.75
N GLU A 66 5.93 23.83 -2.57
CA GLU A 66 5.36 25.12 -2.12
C GLU A 66 4.20 24.91 -1.13
N CYS A 67 3.35 23.92 -1.38
CA CYS A 67 2.31 23.53 -0.45
C CYS A 67 2.88 23.10 0.92
N ALA A 68 3.96 22.33 0.91
CA ALA A 68 4.64 21.89 2.12
C ALA A 68 5.17 23.10 2.94
N VAL A 69 5.83 24.04 2.27
CA VAL A 69 6.31 25.29 2.89
C VAL A 69 5.15 26.08 3.52
N ARG A 70 4.06 26.31 2.78
CA ARG A 70 2.89 27.06 3.27
C ARG A 70 2.22 26.42 4.48
N LEU A 71 2.29 25.08 4.57
CA LEU A 71 1.70 24.32 5.69
C LEU A 71 2.66 24.06 6.85
N GLY A 72 3.95 24.40 6.73
CA GLY A 72 4.97 24.02 7.69
C GLY A 72 5.12 22.51 7.81
N ARG A 73 5.02 21.78 6.69
CA ARG A 73 5.20 20.33 6.59
C ARG A 73 6.40 20.01 5.71
N SER A 74 6.97 18.81 5.82
CA SER A 74 7.95 18.34 4.84
C SER A 74 7.29 17.98 3.51
N GLN A 75 8.01 18.17 2.40
CA GLN A 75 7.55 17.77 1.06
C GLN A 75 7.23 16.26 1.02
N SER A 76 8.05 15.43 1.66
CA SER A 76 7.80 13.99 1.76
C SER A 76 6.49 13.65 2.50
N SER A 77 6.13 14.42 3.54
CA SER A 77 4.86 14.27 4.25
C SER A 77 3.68 14.58 3.33
N VAL A 78 3.74 15.67 2.56
CA VAL A 78 2.69 16.04 1.59
C VAL A 78 2.59 14.98 0.50
N ALA A 79 3.71 14.54 -0.08
CA ALA A 79 3.73 13.51 -1.12
C ALA A 79 3.15 12.17 -0.62
N ASN A 80 3.56 11.72 0.58
CA ASN A 80 3.02 10.49 1.18
C ASN A 80 1.51 10.59 1.41
N ARG A 81 1.02 11.74 1.85
CA ARG A 81 -0.41 11.97 2.06
C ARG A 81 -1.18 11.89 0.75
N LEU A 82 -0.69 12.54 -0.31
CA LEU A 82 -1.31 12.52 -1.63
C LEU A 82 -1.31 11.11 -2.26
N ARG A 83 -0.29 10.30 -2.02
CA ARG A 83 -0.24 8.90 -2.49
C ARG A 83 -1.41 8.06 -1.98
N LEU A 84 -1.98 8.37 -0.83
CA LEU A 84 -3.14 7.64 -0.29
C LEU A 84 -4.37 7.73 -1.21
N LEU A 85 -4.45 8.76 -2.06
CA LEU A 85 -5.53 8.93 -3.03
C LEU A 85 -5.48 7.93 -4.20
N HIS A 86 -4.39 7.15 -4.33
CA HIS A 86 -4.30 6.05 -5.29
C HIS A 86 -5.01 4.77 -4.82
N LEU A 87 -5.42 4.71 -3.56
CA LEU A 87 -6.28 3.63 -3.09
C LEU A 87 -7.72 3.85 -3.60
N THR A 88 -8.37 2.76 -3.99
CA THR A 88 -9.79 2.78 -4.36
C THR A 88 -10.67 3.10 -3.15
N ASP A 89 -11.90 3.54 -3.39
CA ASP A 89 -12.86 3.80 -2.31
C ASP A 89 -13.16 2.55 -1.48
N ALA A 90 -13.20 1.38 -2.12
CA ALA A 90 -13.40 0.10 -1.44
C ALA A 90 -12.22 -0.23 -0.51
N GLU A 91 -10.98 -0.05 -0.98
CA GLU A 91 -9.78 -0.25 -0.16
C GLU A 91 -9.76 0.71 1.04
N ARG A 92 -10.06 1.99 0.80
CA ARG A 92 -10.10 3.00 1.88
C ARG A 92 -11.15 2.68 2.94
N ARG A 93 -12.36 2.27 2.53
CA ARG A 93 -13.43 1.88 3.47
C ARG A 93 -13.02 0.66 4.30
N ALA A 94 -12.54 -0.39 3.66
CA ALA A 94 -12.09 -1.60 4.35
C ALA A 94 -10.98 -1.29 5.37
N MET A 95 -10.03 -0.43 5.02
CA MET A 95 -8.97 0.00 5.92
C MET A 95 -9.48 0.83 7.09
N GLN A 96 -10.45 1.73 6.86
CA GLN A 96 -11.06 2.55 7.90
C GLN A 96 -11.87 1.70 8.89
N GLU A 97 -12.68 0.78 8.39
CA GLU A 97 -13.49 -0.13 9.20
C GLU A 97 -12.62 -1.04 10.08
N ALA A 98 -11.48 -1.47 9.56
CA ALA A 98 -10.52 -2.29 10.29
C ALA A 98 -9.54 -1.50 11.17
N GLY A 99 -9.61 -0.16 11.18
CA GLY A 99 -8.71 0.67 11.97
C GLY A 99 -7.25 0.65 11.50
N LEU A 100 -7.00 0.30 10.23
CA LEU A 100 -5.64 0.28 9.68
C LEU A 100 -5.06 1.69 9.57
N SER A 101 -3.77 1.83 9.91
CA SER A 101 -3.07 3.10 9.89
C SER A 101 -2.61 3.51 8.49
N GLU A 102 -2.22 4.78 8.33
CA GLU A 102 -1.56 5.30 7.12
C GLU A 102 -0.32 4.47 6.72
N ARG A 103 0.40 3.90 7.69
CA ARG A 103 1.59 3.09 7.41
C ARG A 103 1.23 1.79 6.68
N HIS A 104 0.14 1.12 7.06
CA HIS A 104 -0.38 -0.03 6.31
C HIS A 104 -0.76 0.36 4.87
N ALA A 105 -1.45 1.50 4.70
CA ALA A 105 -1.82 2.01 3.38
C ALA A 105 -0.58 2.26 2.50
N ARG A 106 0.45 2.87 3.05
CA ARG A 106 1.70 3.13 2.32
C ARG A 106 2.45 1.85 1.94
N ALA A 107 2.45 0.85 2.81
CA ALA A 107 3.03 -0.44 2.50
C ALA A 107 2.31 -1.09 1.31
N LEU A 108 0.98 -1.16 1.36
CA LEU A 108 0.14 -1.74 0.29
C LEU A 108 0.28 -0.97 -1.04
N LEU A 109 0.43 0.35 -1.01
CA LEU A 109 0.64 1.17 -2.20
C LEU A 109 1.97 0.94 -2.93
N ARG A 110 2.90 0.16 -2.36
CA ARG A 110 4.09 -0.32 -3.06
C ARG A 110 3.73 -1.34 -4.14
N LEU A 111 2.60 -2.02 -3.99
CA LEU A 111 2.05 -2.91 -5.00
C LEU A 111 1.39 -2.06 -6.10
N GLY A 112 1.99 -2.03 -7.28
CA GLY A 112 1.54 -1.22 -8.41
C GLY A 112 0.21 -1.72 -8.99
N ASP A 113 -0.01 -3.05 -9.01
CA ASP A 113 -1.23 -3.66 -9.51
C ASP A 113 -2.36 -3.59 -8.48
N ALA A 114 -3.53 -3.11 -8.93
CA ALA A 114 -4.71 -2.94 -8.07
C ALA A 114 -5.30 -4.28 -7.59
N ALA A 115 -5.29 -5.31 -8.44
CA ALA A 115 -5.82 -6.63 -8.09
C ALA A 115 -4.93 -7.30 -7.04
N GLN A 116 -3.60 -7.24 -7.23
CA GLN A 116 -2.62 -7.73 -6.27
C GLN A 116 -2.74 -7.00 -4.94
N ARG A 117 -2.88 -5.67 -4.97
CA ARG A 117 -3.04 -4.86 -3.76
C ARG A 117 -4.32 -5.20 -3.00
N GLN A 118 -5.44 -5.40 -3.72
CA GLN A 118 -6.71 -5.80 -3.11
C GLN A 118 -6.62 -7.20 -2.47
N ALA A 119 -5.95 -8.14 -3.13
CA ALA A 119 -5.72 -9.47 -2.57
C ALA A 119 -4.85 -9.38 -1.29
N ALA A 120 -3.77 -8.59 -1.34
CA ALA A 120 -2.91 -8.36 -0.18
C ALA A 120 -3.67 -7.71 0.98
N LEU A 121 -4.53 -6.70 0.72
CA LEU A 121 -5.35 -6.08 1.75
C LEU A 121 -6.27 -7.10 2.43
N ARG A 122 -6.91 -8.01 1.68
CA ARG A 122 -7.74 -9.09 2.27
C ARG A 122 -6.94 -9.95 3.24
N THR A 123 -5.73 -10.34 2.87
CA THR A 123 -4.84 -11.14 3.73
C THR A 123 -4.46 -10.37 5.00
N VAL A 124 -4.08 -9.10 4.87
CA VAL A 124 -3.75 -8.21 6.00
C VAL A 124 -4.93 -8.10 6.98
N LEU A 125 -6.16 -7.97 6.46
CA LEU A 125 -7.37 -7.89 7.28
C LEU A 125 -7.67 -9.21 7.99
N GLN A 126 -7.60 -10.34 7.27
CA GLN A 126 -7.90 -11.68 7.82
C GLN A 126 -6.91 -12.06 8.92
N GLN A 127 -5.64 -11.78 8.73
CA GLN A 127 -4.58 -12.13 9.66
C GLN A 127 -4.32 -11.04 10.72
N ARG A 128 -5.03 -9.91 10.65
CA ARG A 128 -4.87 -8.77 11.56
C ARG A 128 -3.41 -8.31 11.70
N MET A 129 -2.72 -8.26 10.57
CA MET A 129 -1.30 -7.96 10.52
C MET A 129 -0.99 -6.59 11.11
N SER A 130 0.07 -6.51 11.89
CA SER A 130 0.69 -5.25 12.32
C SER A 130 1.33 -4.53 11.12
N VAL A 131 1.78 -3.29 11.33
CA VAL A 131 2.51 -2.54 10.30
C VAL A 131 3.73 -3.30 9.80
N ALA A 132 4.54 -3.83 10.72
CA ALA A 132 5.78 -4.55 10.39
C ALA A 132 5.51 -5.82 9.59
N GLU A 133 4.50 -6.61 9.99
CA GLU A 133 4.07 -7.80 9.26
C GLU A 133 3.54 -7.46 7.87
N THR A 134 2.74 -6.37 7.75
CA THR A 134 2.26 -5.89 6.45
C THR A 134 3.41 -5.46 5.55
N GLU A 135 4.39 -4.71 6.08
CA GLU A 135 5.59 -4.29 5.33
C GLU A 135 6.40 -5.52 4.85
N GLY A 136 6.62 -6.49 5.73
CA GLY A 136 7.30 -7.76 5.39
C GLY A 136 6.53 -8.58 4.36
N TYR A 137 5.22 -8.70 4.51
CA TYR A 137 4.37 -9.40 3.56
C TYR A 137 4.40 -8.76 2.17
N VAL A 138 4.25 -7.44 2.10
CA VAL A 138 4.37 -6.70 0.83
C VAL A 138 5.75 -6.89 0.20
N GLU A 139 6.82 -6.90 1.01
CA GLU A 139 8.17 -7.17 0.51
C GLU A 139 8.28 -8.55 -0.15
N THR A 140 7.68 -9.59 0.45
CA THR A 140 7.65 -10.93 -0.16
C THR A 140 6.89 -10.95 -1.48
N LEU A 141 5.81 -10.16 -1.60
CA LEU A 141 5.03 -10.04 -2.84
C LEU A 141 5.77 -9.29 -3.95
N LEU A 142 6.65 -8.36 -3.59
CA LEU A 142 7.46 -7.58 -4.53
C LEU A 142 8.69 -8.31 -5.05
N ARG A 143 9.09 -9.40 -4.38
CA ARG A 143 10.21 -10.22 -4.87
C ARG A 143 9.88 -10.84 -6.23
N PRO A 144 10.83 -10.86 -7.17
CA PRO A 144 10.65 -11.54 -8.45
C PRO A 144 10.22 -13.00 -8.24
N PRO A 145 9.34 -13.54 -9.12
CA PRO A 145 8.85 -14.92 -9.01
C PRO A 145 9.98 -15.94 -8.96
N GLU A 146 11.03 -15.76 -9.76
CA GLU A 146 12.24 -16.60 -9.77
C GLU A 146 12.88 -16.74 -8.38
N ARG A 147 12.96 -15.64 -7.61
CA ARG A 147 13.48 -15.69 -6.23
C ARG A 147 12.51 -16.33 -5.23
N ARG A 148 11.20 -16.27 -5.51
CA ARG A 148 10.20 -16.95 -4.65
C ARG A 148 10.25 -18.45 -4.88
N GLU A 149 10.30 -18.87 -6.13
CA GLU A 149 10.40 -20.27 -6.52
C GLU A 149 11.71 -20.88 -5.99
N LEU A 150 12.82 -20.15 -6.15
CA LEU A 150 14.10 -20.58 -5.60
C LEU A 150 14.07 -20.70 -4.07
N GLY A 151 13.48 -19.71 -3.37
CA GLY A 151 13.33 -19.76 -1.92
C GLY A 151 12.47 -20.92 -1.43
N ALA A 152 11.38 -21.22 -2.13
CA ALA A 152 10.53 -22.37 -1.85
C ALA A 152 11.28 -23.69 -2.12
N LEU A 153 11.98 -23.78 -3.24
CA LEU A 153 12.79 -24.94 -3.60
C LEU A 153 13.89 -25.18 -2.57
N LEU A 154 14.65 -24.16 -2.17
CA LEU A 154 15.69 -24.27 -1.16
C LEU A 154 15.13 -24.70 0.20
N SER A 155 13.94 -24.22 0.59
CA SER A 155 13.27 -24.64 1.82
C SER A 155 12.86 -26.11 1.77
N GLU A 156 12.37 -26.57 0.63
CA GLU A 156 12.02 -27.98 0.43
C GLU A 156 13.24 -28.89 0.40
N VAL A 157 14.32 -28.47 -0.27
CA VAL A 157 15.63 -29.17 -0.25
C VAL A 157 16.11 -29.31 1.18
N ARG A 158 16.09 -28.24 1.97
CA ARG A 158 16.52 -28.26 3.38
C ARG A 158 15.66 -29.22 4.20
N ARG A 159 14.35 -29.21 4.01
CA ARG A 159 13.43 -30.15 4.68
C ARG A 159 13.76 -31.61 4.36
N LEU A 160 14.08 -31.92 3.11
CA LEU A 160 14.44 -33.28 2.67
C LEU A 160 15.78 -33.72 3.24
N LEU A 161 16.76 -32.82 3.32
CA LEU A 161 18.05 -33.07 3.97
C LEU A 161 17.89 -33.34 5.48
N ASP A 162 17.12 -32.47 6.17
CA ASP A 162 16.86 -32.60 7.60
C ASP A 162 16.07 -33.88 7.94
N ALA A 163 15.22 -34.35 7.02
CA ALA A 163 14.49 -35.60 7.15
C ALA A 163 15.33 -36.86 6.83
N GLY A 164 16.58 -36.69 6.38
CA GLY A 164 17.44 -37.79 5.97
C GLY A 164 16.98 -38.50 4.68
N ALA A 165 16.05 -37.90 3.95
CA ALA A 165 15.52 -38.43 2.69
C ALA A 165 16.49 -38.23 1.52
N CYS A 166 17.42 -37.30 1.65
CA CYS A 166 18.45 -36.99 0.65
C CYS A 166 19.83 -37.17 1.28
N THR A 167 20.77 -37.76 0.57
CA THR A 167 22.12 -38.04 1.06
C THR A 167 23.10 -36.92 0.78
N ASP A 168 22.87 -36.15 -0.27
CA ASP A 168 23.74 -35.05 -0.65
C ASP A 168 23.02 -34.07 -1.59
N ALA A 169 23.54 -32.84 -1.71
CA ALA A 169 23.02 -31.81 -2.62
C ALA A 169 24.16 -30.99 -3.22
N GLU A 170 24.25 -30.92 -4.52
CA GLU A 170 25.20 -30.09 -5.24
C GLU A 170 24.54 -28.84 -5.86
N GLU A 171 25.12 -27.69 -5.63
CA GLU A 171 24.74 -26.44 -6.25
C GLU A 171 25.66 -26.12 -7.44
N SER A 172 25.08 -25.80 -8.57
CA SER A 172 25.79 -25.34 -9.76
C SER A 172 25.18 -24.07 -10.30
N ALA A 173 26.01 -23.01 -10.44
CA ALA A 173 25.63 -21.75 -11.03
C ALA A 173 26.20 -21.67 -12.46
N GLY A 174 25.34 -21.47 -13.45
CA GLY A 174 25.72 -21.31 -14.85
C GLY A 174 25.03 -20.13 -15.52
N PRO A 175 25.38 -19.82 -16.76
CA PRO A 175 24.79 -18.69 -17.51
C PRO A 175 23.27 -18.80 -17.72
N GLY A 176 22.68 -19.98 -17.50
CA GLY A 176 21.23 -20.22 -17.57
C GLY A 176 20.50 -20.22 -16.24
N GLY A 177 21.20 -19.99 -15.12
CA GLY A 177 20.58 -19.96 -13.78
C GLY A 177 21.31 -20.83 -12.75
N LEU A 178 20.68 -21.00 -11.60
CA LEU A 178 21.12 -21.88 -10.52
C LEU A 178 20.43 -23.25 -10.69
N SER A 179 21.22 -24.33 -10.62
CA SER A 179 20.69 -25.70 -10.55
C SER A 179 21.10 -26.35 -9.23
N VAL A 180 20.19 -27.11 -8.64
CA VAL A 180 20.42 -27.90 -7.44
C VAL A 180 20.15 -29.34 -7.78
N THR A 181 21.18 -30.19 -7.63
CA THR A 181 21.08 -31.65 -7.84
C THR A 181 20.99 -32.33 -6.50
N LEU A 182 19.95 -33.12 -6.28
CA LEU A 182 19.70 -33.86 -5.06
C LEU A 182 20.05 -35.35 -5.30
N PHE A 183 20.80 -35.93 -4.40
CA PHE A 183 21.15 -37.35 -4.42
C PHE A 183 20.31 -38.08 -3.38
N PHE A 184 19.57 -39.09 -3.82
CA PHE A 184 18.76 -39.94 -2.97
C PHE A 184 19.48 -41.26 -2.77
N PRO A 185 19.41 -41.90 -1.59
CA PRO A 185 19.96 -43.26 -1.40
C PRO A 185 19.23 -44.21 -2.34
N ALA A 186 19.97 -45.08 -2.99
CA ALA A 186 19.42 -46.13 -3.83
C ALA A 186 18.69 -47.17 -2.95
N ASN A 187 17.44 -46.85 -2.59
CA ASN A 187 16.57 -47.87 -1.98
C ASN A 187 15.63 -48.40 -3.06
N ASP A 188 15.64 -49.68 -3.28
CA ASP A 188 14.88 -50.43 -4.32
C ASP A 188 13.36 -50.45 -4.11
N THR A 189 12.79 -49.50 -3.40
CA THR A 189 11.34 -49.43 -3.16
C THR A 189 10.84 -47.99 -3.25
N PHE A 190 10.50 -47.55 -4.48
CA PHE A 190 9.43 -46.58 -4.65
C PHE A 190 8.10 -47.32 -4.58
N PRO A 191 7.15 -46.88 -3.76
CA PRO A 191 5.79 -47.43 -3.75
C PRO A 191 5.04 -47.06 -5.03
#